data_d381b21651f1298bb2612189e4760c12
#
_entry.id   d381b21651f1298bb2612189e4760c12
#
_cell.length_a   1.000
_cell.length_b   1.000
_cell.length_c   1.000
_cell.angle_alpha   90.00
_cell.angle_beta   90.00
_cell.angle_gamma   90.00
#
_symmetry.space_group_name_H-M   'P 1'
#
loop_
_entity.id
_entity.type
_entity.pdbx_description
1 polymer ?
#
loop_
_entity_poly.entity_id
_entity_poly.type
_entity_poly.pdbx_seq_one_letter_code
_entity_poly.pdbx_strand_id
1 'polypeptide(L)'
;MIDAPAVAHFIDDHKEAIDEFGRGRYLHVDEVVSIWATADPKAAKEWIDRAQRWGGWEIRKFFMEGWYENDRAAAISYALAHVEDEDMGPAVGSIVCNLYSDSKEEAAKFIESLPENKRAEALAEAFHNLTLGDEKETGDTVFTPRAIASWIIQFPPKYWHEALGRLFRFSWANAEEMLSWIQEQAPSIREPLAADYEAPFSNSPSEKVMPVLQEADVGLRDHLFRALLKNESLDFDEAMTAIGEAPLSTEQKQHFRQIIEAVKAEKERDAISEK
;
A
#
# COMPACT_ATOMS: atom_id res chain seq x y z
N MET A 1 3.13 -10.47 -31.62
CA MET A 1 1.83 -10.83 -31.00
C MET A 1 2.09 -12.10 -30.20
N ILE A 2 1.84 -12.07 -28.89
CA ILE A 2 2.04 -13.23 -27.99
C ILE A 2 0.85 -14.16 -28.18
N ASP A 3 1.12 -15.46 -28.41
CA ASP A 3 0.10 -16.50 -28.36
C ASP A 3 -0.10 -16.93 -26.91
N ALA A 4 -0.93 -16.18 -26.20
CA ALA A 4 -1.16 -16.38 -24.78
C ALA A 4 -1.66 -17.79 -24.42
N PRO A 5 -2.59 -18.42 -25.15
CA PRO A 5 -2.94 -19.82 -24.95
C PRO A 5 -1.75 -20.78 -25.06
N ALA A 6 -0.88 -20.61 -26.06
CA ALA A 6 0.30 -21.46 -26.23
C ALA A 6 1.29 -21.28 -25.07
N VAL A 7 1.49 -20.06 -24.58
CA VAL A 7 2.32 -19.80 -23.40
C VAL A 7 1.72 -20.41 -22.14
N ALA A 8 0.41 -20.32 -21.94
CA ALA A 8 -0.28 -20.94 -20.81
C ALA A 8 -0.13 -22.47 -20.83
N HIS A 9 -0.27 -23.11 -21.98
CA HIS A 9 0.00 -24.55 -22.14
C HIS A 9 1.46 -24.89 -21.84
N PHE A 10 2.40 -24.06 -22.30
CA PHE A 10 3.82 -24.26 -21.98
C PHE A 10 4.08 -24.19 -20.48
N ILE A 11 3.44 -23.24 -19.78
CA ILE A 11 3.52 -23.12 -18.32
C ILE A 11 2.97 -24.37 -17.64
N ASP A 12 1.80 -24.87 -18.07
CA ASP A 12 1.19 -26.08 -17.51
C ASP A 12 2.10 -27.32 -17.71
N ASP A 13 2.70 -27.45 -18.88
CA ASP A 13 3.57 -28.60 -19.23
C ASP A 13 4.91 -28.58 -18.49
N HIS A 14 5.41 -27.40 -18.09
CA HIS A 14 6.74 -27.23 -17.46
C HIS A 14 6.66 -26.80 -15.99
N LYS A 15 5.53 -26.99 -15.37
CA LYS A 15 5.19 -26.56 -14.04
C LYS A 15 6.24 -26.92 -12.98
N GLU A 16 6.68 -28.19 -12.94
CA GLU A 16 7.65 -28.66 -11.97
C GLU A 16 9.01 -27.98 -12.13
N ALA A 17 9.46 -27.78 -13.38
CA ALA A 17 10.69 -27.05 -13.66
C ALA A 17 10.62 -25.58 -13.26
N ILE A 18 9.48 -24.93 -13.48
CA ILE A 18 9.26 -23.54 -13.12
C ILE A 18 9.23 -23.36 -11.58
N ASP A 19 8.60 -24.28 -10.85
CA ASP A 19 8.59 -24.29 -9.37
C ASP A 19 10.00 -24.49 -8.79
N GLU A 20 10.83 -25.35 -9.43
CA GLU A 20 12.20 -25.66 -9.00
C GLU A 20 13.15 -24.46 -9.21
N PHE A 21 13.00 -23.69 -10.28
CA PHE A 21 13.81 -22.50 -10.58
C PHE A 21 13.41 -21.23 -9.83
N GLY A 22 12.50 -21.33 -8.87
CA GLY A 22 12.14 -20.22 -7.95
C GLY A 22 11.08 -19.30 -8.49
N ARG A 23 9.85 -19.75 -8.36
CA ARG A 23 8.62 -18.94 -8.39
C ARG A 23 8.55 -17.89 -9.49
N GLY A 24 8.49 -18.34 -10.74
CA GLY A 24 7.87 -17.60 -11.85
C GLY A 24 8.32 -16.16 -12.16
N ARG A 25 9.24 -15.58 -11.43
CA ARG A 25 9.68 -14.17 -11.60
C ARG A 25 10.28 -13.84 -12.97
N TYR A 26 10.60 -14.84 -13.74
CA TYR A 26 11.21 -14.66 -15.07
C TYR A 26 10.26 -14.92 -16.24
N LEU A 27 9.03 -15.38 -16.00
CA LEU A 27 8.13 -15.76 -17.09
C LEU A 27 7.05 -14.70 -17.39
N HIS A 28 7.01 -13.58 -16.64
CA HIS A 28 5.99 -12.53 -16.83
C HIS A 28 4.57 -13.12 -17.04
N VAL A 29 4.22 -14.10 -16.20
CA VAL A 29 2.91 -14.76 -16.24
C VAL A 29 1.78 -13.75 -16.11
N ASP A 30 2.01 -12.70 -15.34
CA ASP A 30 1.17 -11.52 -15.16
C ASP A 30 0.85 -10.84 -16.48
N GLU A 31 1.86 -10.49 -17.31
CA GLU A 31 1.65 -9.89 -18.62
C GLU A 31 0.88 -10.81 -19.56
N VAL A 32 1.21 -12.10 -19.55
CA VAL A 32 0.53 -13.11 -20.41
C VAL A 32 -0.95 -13.18 -20.04
N VAL A 33 -1.27 -13.24 -18.75
CA VAL A 33 -2.64 -13.31 -18.26
C VAL A 33 -3.43 -12.03 -18.58
N SER A 34 -2.83 -10.85 -18.40
CA SER A 34 -3.45 -9.58 -18.74
C SER A 34 -3.76 -9.48 -20.24
N ILE A 35 -2.78 -9.77 -21.11
CA ILE A 35 -2.96 -9.76 -22.57
C ILE A 35 -4.04 -10.78 -22.98
N TRP A 36 -4.03 -11.97 -22.37
CA TRP A 36 -5.04 -12.98 -22.67
C TRP A 36 -6.43 -12.57 -22.23
N ALA A 37 -6.56 -12.00 -21.04
CA ALA A 37 -7.84 -11.50 -20.53
C ALA A 37 -8.40 -10.35 -21.36
N THR A 38 -7.51 -9.51 -21.93
CA THR A 38 -7.92 -8.48 -22.89
C THR A 38 -8.48 -9.08 -24.19
N ALA A 39 -7.93 -10.21 -24.65
CA ALA A 39 -8.32 -10.84 -25.92
C ALA A 39 -9.51 -11.82 -25.75
N ASP A 40 -9.47 -12.67 -24.73
CA ASP A 40 -10.47 -13.69 -24.43
C ASP A 40 -10.55 -13.94 -22.90
N PRO A 41 -11.31 -13.12 -22.19
CA PRO A 41 -11.40 -13.23 -20.72
C PRO A 41 -12.02 -14.55 -20.26
N LYS A 42 -12.87 -15.19 -21.09
CA LYS A 42 -13.47 -16.47 -20.74
C LYS A 42 -12.44 -17.59 -20.73
N ALA A 43 -11.63 -17.71 -21.77
CA ALA A 43 -10.59 -18.71 -21.86
C ALA A 43 -9.49 -18.47 -20.81
N ALA A 44 -9.10 -17.21 -20.57
CA ALA A 44 -8.16 -16.83 -19.52
C ALA A 44 -8.68 -17.25 -18.13
N LYS A 45 -9.95 -16.98 -17.83
CA LYS A 45 -10.60 -17.40 -16.58
C LYS A 45 -10.59 -18.91 -16.38
N GLU A 46 -10.98 -19.68 -17.42
CA GLU A 46 -10.98 -21.14 -17.36
C GLU A 46 -9.59 -21.70 -17.05
N TRP A 47 -8.54 -21.05 -17.55
CA TRP A 47 -7.16 -21.43 -17.23
C TRP A 47 -6.79 -21.08 -15.79
N ILE A 48 -7.09 -19.86 -15.31
CA ILE A 48 -6.79 -19.41 -13.95
C ILE A 48 -7.48 -20.30 -12.91
N ASP A 49 -8.75 -20.65 -13.13
CA ASP A 49 -9.52 -21.51 -12.21
C ASP A 49 -8.90 -22.93 -12.09
N ARG A 50 -8.22 -23.41 -13.13
CA ARG A 50 -7.48 -24.68 -13.11
C ARG A 50 -6.08 -24.54 -12.52
N ALA A 51 -5.45 -23.40 -12.76
CA ALA A 51 -4.05 -23.13 -12.43
C ALA A 51 -3.82 -22.75 -10.94
N GLN A 52 -4.73 -23.06 -10.04
CA GLN A 52 -4.84 -22.66 -8.60
C GLN A 52 -3.53 -22.54 -7.80
N ARG A 53 -2.38 -22.92 -8.33
CA ARG A 53 -1.06 -22.91 -7.68
C ARG A 53 -0.10 -21.83 -8.18
N TRP A 54 -0.42 -21.14 -9.26
CA TRP A 54 0.48 -20.17 -9.89
C TRP A 54 0.24 -18.76 -9.39
N GLY A 55 0.76 -18.40 -8.23
CA GLY A 55 0.76 -17.02 -7.76
C GLY A 55 -0.59 -16.49 -7.24
N GLY A 56 -1.57 -17.37 -7.01
CA GLY A 56 -2.82 -17.06 -6.28
C GLY A 56 -3.46 -15.72 -6.62
N TRP A 57 -3.36 -14.80 -5.67
CA TRP A 57 -3.99 -13.48 -5.70
C TRP A 57 -3.43 -12.52 -6.76
N GLU A 58 -2.14 -12.60 -7.09
CA GLU A 58 -1.53 -11.70 -8.09
C GLU A 58 -2.08 -11.97 -9.50
N ILE A 59 -2.22 -13.23 -9.90
CA ILE A 59 -2.74 -13.58 -11.23
C ILE A 59 -4.16 -13.07 -11.44
N ARG A 60 -5.01 -13.13 -10.41
CA ARG A 60 -6.39 -12.62 -10.51
C ARG A 60 -6.43 -11.11 -10.70
N LYS A 61 -5.49 -10.38 -10.12
CA LYS A 61 -5.35 -8.95 -10.33
C LYS A 61 -5.09 -8.63 -11.81
N PHE A 62 -4.06 -9.23 -12.41
CA PHE A 62 -3.71 -8.99 -13.81
C PHE A 62 -4.79 -9.48 -14.78
N PHE A 63 -5.47 -10.56 -14.44
CA PHE A 63 -6.65 -11.00 -15.17
C PHE A 63 -7.74 -9.94 -15.16
N MET A 64 -8.05 -9.36 -14.03
CA MET A 64 -9.07 -8.32 -13.92
C MET A 64 -8.69 -7.03 -14.64
N GLU A 65 -7.41 -6.66 -14.63
CA GLU A 65 -6.89 -5.53 -15.41
C GLU A 65 -7.13 -5.72 -16.91
N GLY A 66 -6.71 -6.85 -17.47
CA GLY A 66 -6.94 -7.14 -18.88
C GLY A 66 -8.43 -7.27 -19.25
N TRP A 67 -9.23 -7.87 -18.38
CA TRP A 67 -10.67 -7.95 -18.62
C TRP A 67 -11.35 -6.59 -18.57
N TYR A 68 -10.95 -5.72 -17.62
CA TYR A 68 -11.48 -4.36 -17.52
C TYR A 68 -11.21 -3.54 -18.79
N GLU A 69 -10.04 -3.67 -19.40
CA GLU A 69 -9.72 -3.02 -20.68
C GLU A 69 -10.61 -3.50 -21.83
N ASN A 70 -11.01 -4.77 -21.83
CA ASN A 70 -11.85 -5.35 -22.89
C ASN A 70 -13.34 -5.10 -22.67
N ASP A 71 -13.85 -5.40 -21.47
CA ASP A 71 -15.27 -5.26 -21.10
C ASP A 71 -15.37 -4.82 -19.63
N ARG A 72 -15.30 -3.52 -19.43
CA ARG A 72 -15.38 -2.87 -18.12
C ARG A 72 -16.59 -3.30 -17.32
N ALA A 73 -17.76 -3.36 -17.97
CA ALA A 73 -19.03 -3.67 -17.30
C ALA A 73 -19.06 -5.12 -16.81
N ALA A 74 -18.58 -6.06 -17.65
CA ALA A 74 -18.50 -7.46 -17.27
C ALA A 74 -17.46 -7.68 -16.17
N ALA A 75 -16.30 -7.04 -16.23
CA ALA A 75 -15.26 -7.12 -15.19
C ALA A 75 -15.76 -6.61 -13.84
N ILE A 76 -16.42 -5.44 -13.80
CA ILE A 76 -17.05 -4.89 -12.59
C ILE A 76 -18.11 -5.84 -12.03
N SER A 77 -19.00 -6.37 -12.89
CA SER A 77 -20.05 -7.30 -12.48
C SER A 77 -19.47 -8.58 -11.87
N TYR A 78 -18.39 -9.10 -12.46
CA TYR A 78 -17.70 -10.27 -11.96
C TYR A 78 -17.05 -10.00 -10.60
N ALA A 79 -16.35 -8.88 -10.45
CA ALA A 79 -15.73 -8.48 -9.19
C ALA A 79 -16.77 -8.37 -8.05
N LEU A 80 -17.92 -7.76 -8.31
CA LEU A 80 -19.03 -7.68 -7.34
C LEU A 80 -19.62 -9.04 -6.98
N ALA A 81 -19.77 -9.94 -7.96
CA ALA A 81 -20.32 -11.28 -7.73
C ALA A 81 -19.40 -12.18 -6.90
N HIS A 82 -18.08 -11.93 -6.93
CA HIS A 82 -17.04 -12.76 -6.33
C HIS A 82 -16.27 -12.05 -5.20
N VAL A 83 -16.72 -10.89 -4.75
CA VAL A 83 -16.01 -10.04 -3.76
C VAL A 83 -15.74 -10.74 -2.42
N GLU A 84 -16.53 -11.75 -2.07
CA GLU A 84 -16.36 -12.53 -0.83
C GLU A 84 -15.37 -13.70 -0.99
N ASP A 85 -14.92 -13.99 -2.22
CA ASP A 85 -13.93 -15.04 -2.45
C ASP A 85 -12.57 -14.60 -1.88
N GLU A 86 -11.84 -15.51 -1.24
CA GLU A 86 -10.61 -15.23 -0.47
C GLU A 86 -9.53 -14.53 -1.31
N ASP A 87 -9.44 -14.86 -2.59
CA ASP A 87 -8.39 -14.35 -3.49
C ASP A 87 -8.79 -13.10 -4.28
N MET A 88 -9.97 -12.52 -4.01
CA MET A 88 -10.51 -11.42 -4.82
C MET A 88 -10.10 -10.03 -4.36
N GLY A 89 -9.54 -9.86 -3.16
CA GLY A 89 -9.13 -8.56 -2.63
C GLY A 89 -8.29 -7.73 -3.61
N PRO A 90 -7.13 -8.22 -4.08
CA PRO A 90 -6.27 -7.52 -5.05
C PRO A 90 -6.95 -7.26 -6.41
N ALA A 91 -7.81 -8.18 -6.87
CA ALA A 91 -8.57 -8.01 -8.11
C ALA A 91 -9.62 -6.89 -7.99
N VAL A 92 -10.32 -6.82 -6.85
CA VAL A 92 -11.26 -5.73 -6.52
C VAL A 92 -10.51 -4.41 -6.39
N GLY A 93 -9.34 -4.42 -5.73
CA GLY A 93 -8.45 -3.26 -5.63
C GLY A 93 -8.02 -2.74 -7.00
N SER A 94 -7.67 -3.63 -7.93
CA SER A 94 -7.33 -3.26 -9.32
C SER A 94 -8.51 -2.56 -10.04
N ILE A 95 -9.73 -3.05 -9.87
CA ILE A 95 -10.92 -2.36 -10.40
C ILE A 95 -11.09 -0.95 -9.79
N VAL A 96 -10.88 -0.80 -8.48
CA VAL A 96 -10.92 0.52 -7.83
C VAL A 96 -9.86 1.45 -8.42
N CYS A 97 -8.64 0.97 -8.62
CA CYS A 97 -7.54 1.74 -9.21
C CYS A 97 -7.86 2.21 -10.63
N ASN A 98 -8.33 1.31 -11.49
CA ASN A 98 -8.71 1.65 -12.86
C ASN A 98 -9.89 2.64 -12.89
N LEU A 99 -10.90 2.42 -12.06
CA LEU A 99 -12.02 3.35 -11.91
C LEU A 99 -11.55 4.72 -11.40
N TYR A 100 -10.63 4.77 -10.44
CA TYR A 100 -10.07 6.02 -9.92
C TYR A 100 -9.33 6.81 -11.00
N SER A 101 -8.60 6.12 -11.88
CA SER A 101 -7.93 6.72 -13.05
C SER A 101 -8.93 7.35 -14.01
N ASP A 102 -10.05 6.66 -14.27
CA ASP A 102 -11.07 7.13 -15.20
C ASP A 102 -11.97 8.20 -14.57
N SER A 103 -12.46 7.95 -13.35
CA SER A 103 -13.34 8.84 -12.59
C SER A 103 -13.34 8.49 -11.11
N LYS A 104 -12.89 9.45 -10.29
CA LYS A 104 -12.90 9.32 -8.82
C LYS A 104 -14.32 9.08 -8.27
N GLU A 105 -15.33 9.65 -8.90
CA GLU A 105 -16.74 9.50 -8.54
C GLU A 105 -17.26 8.09 -8.82
N GLU A 106 -16.83 7.47 -9.93
CA GLU A 106 -17.20 6.09 -10.24
C GLU A 106 -16.49 5.11 -9.32
N ALA A 107 -15.22 5.34 -9.00
CA ALA A 107 -14.48 4.56 -8.00
C ALA A 107 -15.16 4.62 -6.62
N ALA A 108 -15.59 5.80 -6.19
CA ALA A 108 -16.30 5.96 -4.93
C ALA A 108 -17.64 5.20 -4.93
N LYS A 109 -18.46 5.30 -5.98
CA LYS A 109 -19.69 4.54 -6.12
C LYS A 109 -19.47 3.03 -6.11
N PHE A 110 -18.40 2.57 -6.75
CA PHE A 110 -18.05 1.14 -6.74
C PHE A 110 -17.72 0.67 -5.32
N ILE A 111 -16.89 1.41 -4.57
CA ILE A 111 -16.58 1.11 -3.17
C ILE A 111 -17.85 1.10 -2.30
N GLU A 112 -18.74 2.09 -2.48
CA GLU A 112 -20.02 2.13 -1.77
C GLU A 112 -20.93 0.93 -2.09
N SER A 113 -20.82 0.35 -3.28
CA SER A 113 -21.58 -0.84 -3.69
C SER A 113 -21.02 -2.15 -3.09
N LEU A 114 -19.78 -2.16 -2.60
CA LEU A 114 -19.18 -3.32 -1.95
C LEU A 114 -19.82 -3.60 -0.57
N PRO A 115 -19.81 -4.86 -0.12
CA PRO A 115 -20.10 -5.19 1.28
C PRO A 115 -19.23 -4.36 2.23
N GLU A 116 -19.80 -3.94 3.35
CA GLU A 116 -19.14 -3.01 4.27
C GLU A 116 -17.77 -3.52 4.78
N ASN A 117 -17.69 -4.82 5.05
CA ASN A 117 -16.46 -5.50 5.49
C ASN A 117 -15.36 -5.57 4.42
N LYS A 118 -15.69 -5.32 3.14
CA LYS A 118 -14.73 -5.35 2.02
C LYS A 118 -14.24 -3.97 1.58
N ARG A 119 -14.84 -2.88 2.04
CA ARG A 119 -14.52 -1.52 1.58
C ARG A 119 -13.13 -1.07 1.98
N ALA A 120 -12.71 -1.36 3.23
CA ALA A 120 -11.38 -1.01 3.71
C ALA A 120 -10.28 -1.79 2.96
N GLU A 121 -10.47 -3.10 2.78
CA GLU A 121 -9.59 -3.97 2.01
C GLU A 121 -9.47 -3.49 0.55
N ALA A 122 -10.58 -3.19 -0.11
CA ALA A 122 -10.59 -2.72 -1.50
C ALA A 122 -9.84 -1.39 -1.66
N LEU A 123 -10.00 -0.45 -0.72
CA LEU A 123 -9.24 0.80 -0.70
C LEU A 123 -7.75 0.57 -0.48
N ALA A 124 -7.38 -0.33 0.42
CA ALA A 124 -6.00 -0.64 0.72
C ALA A 124 -5.29 -1.34 -0.45
N GLU A 125 -5.96 -2.28 -1.10
CA GLU A 125 -5.42 -3.00 -2.25
C GLU A 125 -5.33 -2.13 -3.52
N ALA A 126 -6.25 -1.17 -3.70
CA ALA A 126 -6.28 -0.31 -4.88
C ALA A 126 -4.96 0.43 -5.12
N PHE A 127 -4.30 0.87 -4.05
CA PHE A 127 -3.12 1.73 -4.13
C PHE A 127 -1.82 1.04 -3.71
N HIS A 128 -1.90 -0.22 -3.30
CA HIS A 128 -0.73 -1.00 -2.91
C HIS A 128 0.33 -1.09 -4.01
N ASN A 129 -0.09 -1.18 -5.26
CA ASN A 129 0.81 -1.35 -6.39
C ASN A 129 1.18 -0.04 -7.12
N LEU A 130 0.44 1.04 -6.90
CA LEU A 130 0.75 2.34 -7.52
C LEU A 130 2.04 2.96 -6.96
N THR A 131 2.38 2.63 -5.73
CA THR A 131 3.61 3.10 -5.08
C THR A 131 4.84 2.30 -5.50
N LEU A 132 4.65 1.18 -6.19
CA LEU A 132 5.71 0.35 -6.77
C LEU A 132 5.94 0.65 -8.27
N GLY A 133 5.02 1.37 -8.90
CA GLY A 133 5.11 1.76 -10.31
C GLY A 133 6.02 2.97 -10.50
N ASP A 134 6.94 2.86 -11.44
CA ASP A 134 7.86 3.91 -11.84
C ASP A 134 7.13 5.25 -12.05
N GLU A 135 7.43 6.24 -11.20
CA GLU A 135 7.04 7.66 -11.37
C GLU A 135 7.48 8.25 -12.72
N LYS A 136 8.19 7.46 -13.54
CA LYS A 136 8.84 7.94 -14.78
C LYS A 136 7.99 7.88 -16.03
N GLU A 137 6.92 7.10 -16.09
CA GLU A 137 6.25 6.89 -17.38
C GLU A 137 4.91 7.61 -17.59
N THR A 138 4.16 7.98 -16.54
CA THR A 138 2.81 8.51 -16.80
C THR A 138 2.69 10.03 -16.83
N GLY A 139 3.64 10.77 -16.27
CA GLY A 139 3.55 12.25 -16.25
C GLY A 139 2.25 12.80 -15.64
N ASP A 140 1.41 11.92 -15.13
CA ASP A 140 0.06 12.19 -14.69
C ASP A 140 0.03 12.46 -13.18
N THR A 141 -0.33 13.67 -12.82
CA THR A 141 -0.49 14.13 -11.43
C THR A 141 -1.64 13.44 -10.67
N VAL A 142 -2.35 12.52 -11.31
CA VAL A 142 -3.54 11.84 -10.75
C VAL A 142 -3.17 10.87 -9.62
N PHE A 143 -1.99 10.24 -9.70
CA PHE A 143 -1.55 9.19 -8.79
C PHE A 143 -0.50 9.64 -7.76
N THR A 144 -0.45 10.91 -7.39
CA THR A 144 0.44 11.31 -6.30
C THR A 144 -0.10 10.77 -4.96
N PRO A 145 0.76 10.37 -4.00
CA PRO A 145 0.34 9.94 -2.67
C PRO A 145 -0.61 10.94 -2.00
N ARG A 146 -0.35 12.24 -2.17
CA ARG A 146 -1.20 13.32 -1.67
C ARG A 146 -2.61 13.30 -2.29
N ALA A 147 -2.72 13.12 -3.61
CA ALA A 147 -4.01 13.08 -4.30
C ALA A 147 -4.83 11.86 -3.86
N ILE A 148 -4.19 10.70 -3.72
CA ILE A 148 -4.80 9.46 -3.25
C ILE A 148 -5.25 9.61 -1.79
N ALA A 149 -4.40 10.10 -0.90
CA ALA A 149 -4.73 10.32 0.50
C ALA A 149 -5.92 11.28 0.66
N SER A 150 -5.92 12.39 -0.10
CA SER A 150 -7.02 13.36 -0.12
C SER A 150 -8.34 12.75 -0.60
N TRP A 151 -8.29 11.74 -1.45
CA TRP A 151 -9.47 11.01 -1.89
C TRP A 151 -9.91 9.97 -0.85
N ILE A 152 -8.98 9.23 -0.24
CA ILE A 152 -9.28 8.23 0.80
C ILE A 152 -10.01 8.86 1.99
N ILE A 153 -9.61 10.06 2.44
CA ILE A 153 -10.24 10.71 3.60
C ILE A 153 -11.66 11.22 3.35
N GLN A 154 -12.17 11.13 2.13
CA GLN A 154 -13.59 11.39 1.83
C GLN A 154 -14.51 10.26 2.30
N PHE A 155 -13.97 9.08 2.52
CA PHE A 155 -14.69 7.93 3.07
C PHE A 155 -14.78 8.00 4.61
N PRO A 156 -15.63 7.19 5.25
CA PRO A 156 -15.68 7.09 6.70
C PRO A 156 -14.32 6.72 7.32
N PRO A 157 -13.95 7.32 8.48
CA PRO A 157 -12.64 7.11 9.12
C PRO A 157 -12.25 5.63 9.34
N LYS A 158 -13.21 4.77 9.60
CA LYS A 158 -12.98 3.32 9.78
C LYS A 158 -12.35 2.61 8.57
N TYR A 159 -12.33 3.24 7.39
CA TYR A 159 -11.69 2.69 6.18
C TYR A 159 -10.29 3.25 5.93
N TRP A 160 -9.89 4.32 6.65
CA TRP A 160 -8.60 4.99 6.38
C TRP A 160 -7.40 4.20 6.86
N HIS A 161 -7.52 3.54 8.02
CA HIS A 161 -6.38 2.92 8.72
C HIS A 161 -5.54 2.05 7.81
N GLU A 162 -6.15 1.03 7.21
CA GLU A 162 -5.42 0.09 6.36
C GLU A 162 -4.94 0.74 5.06
N ALA A 163 -5.81 1.51 4.38
CA ALA A 163 -5.50 2.13 3.11
C ALA A 163 -4.38 3.17 3.21
N LEU A 164 -4.45 4.07 4.18
CA LEU A 164 -3.41 5.08 4.40
C LEU A 164 -2.14 4.47 4.99
N GLY A 165 -2.24 3.48 5.87
CA GLY A 165 -1.08 2.76 6.39
C GLY A 165 -0.28 2.08 5.28
N ARG A 166 -0.94 1.48 4.29
CA ARG A 166 -0.28 0.93 3.11
C ARG A 166 0.29 2.02 2.21
N LEU A 167 -0.50 3.05 1.87
CA LEU A 167 -0.06 4.17 1.06
C LEU A 167 1.20 4.81 1.64
N PHE A 168 1.22 5.09 2.93
CA PHE A 168 2.35 5.72 3.61
C PHE A 168 3.59 4.83 3.67
N ARG A 169 3.41 3.52 3.85
CA ARG A 169 4.53 2.56 3.85
C ARG A 169 5.32 2.57 2.55
N PHE A 170 4.63 2.76 1.43
CA PHE A 170 5.26 2.76 0.11
C PHE A 170 5.63 4.17 -0.38
N SER A 171 5.16 5.23 0.30
CA SER A 171 5.43 6.63 -0.05
C SER A 171 6.60 7.24 0.72
N TRP A 172 7.51 6.42 1.24
CA TRP A 172 8.67 6.91 2.01
C TRP A 172 9.52 7.92 1.24
N ALA A 173 9.56 7.85 -0.10
CA ALA A 173 10.24 8.83 -0.95
C ALA A 173 9.59 10.22 -0.88
N ASN A 174 8.30 10.29 -0.54
CA ASN A 174 7.47 11.51 -0.48
C ASN A 174 7.03 11.82 0.96
N ALA A 175 7.79 11.38 1.97
CA ALA A 175 7.44 11.56 3.39
C ALA A 175 7.21 13.02 3.77
N GLU A 176 8.03 13.94 3.24
CA GLU A 176 7.91 15.38 3.47
C GLU A 176 6.59 15.94 2.91
N GLU A 177 6.23 15.57 1.69
CA GLU A 177 4.96 15.96 1.06
C GLU A 177 3.76 15.45 1.84
N MET A 178 3.81 14.19 2.29
CA MET A 178 2.73 13.58 3.05
C MET A 178 2.55 14.20 4.43
N LEU A 179 3.63 14.59 5.08
CA LEU A 179 3.56 15.31 6.36
C LEU A 179 2.99 16.71 6.20
N SER A 180 3.44 17.44 5.18
CA SER A 180 2.86 18.73 4.84
C SER A 180 1.35 18.61 4.62
N TRP A 181 0.94 17.56 3.88
CA TRP A 181 -0.46 17.28 3.65
C TRP A 181 -1.24 16.98 4.94
N ILE A 182 -0.66 16.20 5.87
CA ILE A 182 -1.32 15.93 7.18
C ILE A 182 -1.47 17.19 7.99
N GLN A 183 -0.44 18.04 8.04
CA GLN A 183 -0.49 19.31 8.79
C GLN A 183 -1.58 20.25 8.29
N GLU A 184 -1.90 20.20 7.00
CA GLU A 184 -2.98 20.98 6.39
C GLU A 184 -4.37 20.46 6.79
N GLN A 185 -4.50 19.22 7.30
CA GLN A 185 -5.80 18.67 7.65
C GLN A 185 -6.35 19.26 8.94
N ALA A 186 -7.70 19.29 9.06
CA ALA A 186 -8.36 19.67 10.30
C ALA A 186 -7.96 18.72 11.46
N PRO A 187 -7.94 19.20 12.72
CA PRO A 187 -7.57 18.37 13.86
C PRO A 187 -8.33 17.05 13.95
N SER A 188 -9.62 17.04 13.63
CA SER A 188 -10.47 15.83 13.63
C SER A 188 -10.05 14.75 12.62
N ILE A 189 -9.31 15.14 11.58
CA ILE A 189 -8.74 14.25 10.58
C ILE A 189 -7.30 13.90 10.95
N ARG A 190 -6.53 14.90 11.40
CA ARG A 190 -5.12 14.77 11.74
C ARG A 190 -4.86 13.83 12.91
N GLU A 191 -5.68 13.88 13.97
CA GLU A 191 -5.51 13.02 15.15
C GLU A 191 -5.63 11.50 14.82
N PRO A 192 -6.66 11.03 14.11
CA PRO A 192 -6.71 9.64 13.65
C PRO A 192 -5.54 9.27 12.74
N LEU A 193 -5.16 10.16 11.81
CA LEU A 193 -4.05 9.90 10.89
C LEU A 193 -2.70 9.78 11.59
N ALA A 194 -2.46 10.55 12.65
CA ALA A 194 -1.22 10.47 13.40
C ALA A 194 -0.99 9.08 14.02
N ALA A 195 -2.06 8.37 14.42
CA ALA A 195 -1.98 7.00 14.91
C ALA A 195 -1.55 6.02 13.81
N ASP A 196 -2.00 6.24 12.56
CA ASP A 196 -1.69 5.38 11.40
C ASP A 196 -0.28 5.64 10.85
N TYR A 197 0.33 6.77 11.21
CA TYR A 197 1.65 7.18 10.73
C TYR A 197 2.82 6.43 11.38
N GLU A 198 2.59 5.62 12.39
CA GLU A 198 3.68 4.87 13.04
C GLU A 198 4.40 3.92 12.07
N ALA A 199 3.68 3.25 11.18
CA ALA A 199 4.24 2.22 10.33
C ALA A 199 5.20 2.72 9.22
N PRO A 200 4.94 3.82 8.50
CA PRO A 200 5.82 4.30 7.43
C PRO A 200 7.16 4.80 7.92
N PHE A 201 7.19 5.46 9.08
CA PHE A 201 8.41 6.05 9.63
C PHE A 201 9.34 5.03 10.26
N SER A 202 8.82 3.89 10.72
CA SER A 202 9.65 2.82 11.27
C SER A 202 10.69 2.27 10.27
N ASN A 203 10.45 2.43 8.96
CA ASN A 203 11.34 1.95 7.90
C ASN A 203 12.09 3.07 7.15
N SER A 204 11.91 4.34 7.55
CA SER A 204 12.56 5.45 6.87
C SER A 204 13.93 5.75 7.45
N PRO A 205 14.95 6.10 6.63
CA PRO A 205 16.24 6.54 7.12
C PRO A 205 16.11 7.77 8.03
N SER A 206 16.77 7.75 9.18
CA SER A 206 16.72 8.85 10.19
C SER A 206 17.05 10.23 9.60
N GLU A 207 17.98 10.29 8.67
CA GLU A 207 18.40 11.51 7.96
C GLU A 207 17.28 12.17 7.13
N LYS A 208 16.29 11.39 6.65
CA LYS A 208 15.12 11.92 5.93
C LYS A 208 13.99 12.31 6.87
N VAL A 209 13.88 11.67 8.02
CA VAL A 209 12.81 11.90 8.99
C VAL A 209 13.10 13.10 9.89
N MET A 210 14.36 13.35 10.24
CA MET A 210 14.75 14.42 11.16
C MET A 210 14.35 15.84 10.68
N PRO A 211 14.54 16.23 9.40
CA PRO A 211 14.07 17.53 8.92
C PRO A 211 12.56 17.69 9.06
N VAL A 212 11.83 16.64 8.79
CA VAL A 212 10.38 16.58 8.87
C VAL A 212 9.88 16.73 10.31
N LEU A 213 10.54 16.08 11.27
CA LEU A 213 10.24 16.22 12.69
C LEU A 213 10.45 17.66 13.19
N GLN A 214 11.36 18.42 12.58
CA GLN A 214 11.61 19.82 12.95
C GLN A 214 10.45 20.72 12.54
N GLU A 215 9.78 20.44 11.44
CA GLU A 215 8.68 21.24 10.89
C GLU A 215 7.31 20.80 11.42
N ALA A 216 7.16 19.57 11.91
CA ALA A 216 5.90 19.07 12.45
C ALA A 216 5.43 19.81 13.69
N ASP A 217 4.12 19.98 13.86
CA ASP A 217 3.56 20.48 15.11
C ASP A 217 3.86 19.52 16.28
N VAL A 218 3.76 20.03 17.53
CA VAL A 218 4.26 19.31 18.71
C VAL A 218 3.62 17.93 18.87
N GLY A 219 2.31 17.80 18.68
CA GLY A 219 1.60 16.54 18.85
C GLY A 219 1.99 15.51 17.79
N LEU A 220 1.99 15.92 16.53
CA LEU A 220 2.40 15.08 15.40
C LEU A 220 3.87 14.67 15.51
N ARG A 221 4.74 15.60 15.94
CA ARG A 221 6.18 15.36 16.13
C ARG A 221 6.45 14.24 17.12
N ASP A 222 5.74 14.19 18.23
CA ASP A 222 5.90 13.15 19.24
C ASP A 222 5.50 11.78 18.71
N HIS A 223 4.39 11.69 17.97
CA HIS A 223 3.95 10.45 17.34
C HIS A 223 4.97 9.95 16.31
N LEU A 224 5.44 10.81 15.43
CA LEU A 224 6.42 10.48 14.41
C LEU A 224 7.77 10.05 15.01
N PHE A 225 8.18 10.73 16.07
CA PHE A 225 9.42 10.38 16.75
C PHE A 225 9.34 9.03 17.47
N ARG A 226 8.20 8.73 18.13
CA ARG A 226 7.95 7.40 18.69
C ARG A 226 7.92 6.32 17.63
N ALA A 227 7.29 6.56 16.49
CA ALA A 227 7.28 5.64 15.36
C ALA A 227 8.69 5.34 14.85
N LEU A 228 9.52 6.37 14.69
CA LEU A 228 10.91 6.21 14.30
C LEU A 228 11.70 5.35 15.29
N LEU A 229 11.51 5.56 16.60
CA LEU A 229 12.19 4.81 17.64
C LEU A 229 11.75 3.35 17.75
N LYS A 230 10.58 2.99 17.22
CA LYS A 230 10.11 1.59 17.12
C LYS A 230 10.81 0.81 16.02
N ASN A 231 11.52 1.49 15.10
CA ASN A 231 12.33 0.83 14.09
C ASN A 231 13.38 -0.08 14.74
N GLU A 232 13.42 -1.34 14.34
CA GLU A 232 14.36 -2.33 14.89
C GLU A 232 15.82 -2.03 14.53
N SER A 233 16.05 -1.31 13.44
CA SER A 233 17.39 -0.96 12.96
C SER A 233 17.94 0.34 13.55
N LEU A 234 17.15 1.09 14.34
CA LEU A 234 17.60 2.35 14.91
C LEU A 234 18.36 2.12 16.23
N ASP A 235 19.59 2.62 16.29
CA ASP A 235 20.37 2.67 17.52
C ASP A 235 19.90 3.85 18.40
N PHE A 236 19.50 3.57 19.63
CA PHE A 236 19.08 4.60 20.59
C PHE A 236 20.19 5.61 20.92
N ASP A 237 21.44 5.18 20.91
CA ASP A 237 22.58 6.07 21.17
C ASP A 237 22.81 7.02 19.98
N GLU A 238 22.57 6.54 18.76
CA GLU A 238 22.57 7.38 17.55
C GLU A 238 21.42 8.39 17.58
N ALA A 239 20.21 7.98 17.96
CA ALA A 239 19.07 8.86 18.13
C ALA A 239 19.32 9.94 19.21
N MET A 240 19.92 9.57 20.33
CA MET A 240 20.32 10.52 21.40
C MET A 240 21.33 11.54 20.91
N THR A 241 22.29 11.12 20.10
CA THR A 241 23.32 11.99 19.51
C THR A 241 22.68 12.98 18.53
N ALA A 242 21.82 12.47 17.61
CA ALA A 242 21.12 13.29 16.65
C ALA A 242 20.22 14.37 17.30
N ILE A 243 19.52 14.03 18.39
CA ILE A 243 18.75 15.03 19.20
C ILE A 243 19.71 16.05 19.84
N GLY A 244 20.88 15.62 20.29
CA GLY A 244 21.89 16.53 20.87
C GLY A 244 22.37 17.59 19.87
N GLU A 245 22.54 17.20 18.62
CA GLU A 245 23.05 18.05 17.53
C GLU A 245 21.95 18.86 16.83
N ALA A 246 20.70 18.42 16.92
CA ALA A 246 19.57 19.09 16.26
C ALA A 246 19.39 20.55 16.75
N PRO A 247 18.94 21.47 15.89
CA PRO A 247 18.67 22.87 16.25
C PRO A 247 17.37 23.03 17.05
N LEU A 248 17.26 22.28 18.13
CA LEU A 248 16.10 22.24 19.04
C LEU A 248 16.39 23.05 20.31
N SER A 249 15.34 23.58 20.95
CA SER A 249 15.48 24.18 22.28
C SER A 249 15.89 23.16 23.33
N THR A 250 16.44 23.63 24.45
CA THR A 250 16.82 22.74 25.57
C THR A 250 15.64 21.91 26.06
N GLU A 251 14.45 22.53 26.14
CA GLU A 251 13.22 21.87 26.56
C GLU A 251 12.78 20.78 25.57
N GLN A 252 12.84 21.06 24.27
CA GLN A 252 12.55 20.07 23.23
C GLN A 252 13.54 18.90 23.27
N LYS A 253 14.83 19.18 23.41
CA LYS A 253 15.86 18.13 23.55
C LYS A 253 15.61 17.25 24.77
N GLN A 254 15.23 17.83 25.89
CA GLN A 254 14.90 17.09 27.11
C GLN A 254 13.63 16.24 26.91
N HIS A 255 12.62 16.77 26.26
CA HIS A 255 11.38 16.07 25.95
C HIS A 255 11.64 14.84 25.04
N PHE A 256 12.38 14.99 23.96
CA PHE A 256 12.72 13.86 23.09
C PHE A 256 13.60 12.80 23.78
N ARG A 257 14.49 13.19 24.65
CA ARG A 257 15.25 12.22 25.47
C ARG A 257 14.34 11.40 26.37
N GLN A 258 13.32 12.00 26.98
CA GLN A 258 12.33 11.27 27.76
C GLN A 258 11.53 10.28 26.89
N ILE A 259 11.20 10.63 25.66
CA ILE A 259 10.55 9.71 24.72
C ILE A 259 11.48 8.52 24.39
N ILE A 260 12.76 8.75 24.10
CA ILE A 260 13.74 7.69 23.84
C ILE A 260 13.80 6.71 25.02
N GLU A 261 13.96 7.21 26.24
CA GLU A 261 14.04 6.36 27.44
C GLU A 261 12.74 5.57 27.66
N ALA A 262 11.58 6.18 27.41
CA ALA A 262 10.30 5.50 27.54
C ALA A 262 10.15 4.34 26.53
N VAL A 263 10.50 4.56 25.26
CA VAL A 263 10.44 3.53 24.20
C VAL A 263 11.46 2.41 24.44
N LYS A 264 12.67 2.77 24.89
CA LYS A 264 13.70 1.80 25.28
C LYS A 264 13.20 0.87 26.39
N ALA A 265 12.61 1.44 27.43
CA ALA A 265 12.04 0.67 28.55
C ALA A 265 10.81 -0.18 28.11
N GLU A 266 10.06 0.23 27.11
CA GLU A 266 8.96 -0.55 26.53
C GLU A 266 9.53 -1.77 25.77
N LYS A 267 10.50 -1.59 24.88
CA LYS A 267 11.16 -2.68 24.14
C LYS A 267 11.82 -3.70 25.08
N GLU A 268 12.46 -3.25 26.16
CA GLU A 268 13.07 -4.16 27.16
C GLU A 268 12.02 -5.00 27.90
N ARG A 269 10.85 -4.44 28.20
CA ARG A 269 9.73 -5.19 28.84
C ARG A 269 9.14 -6.22 27.90
N ASP A 270 8.95 -5.87 26.63
CA ASP A 270 8.40 -6.79 25.62
C ASP A 270 9.34 -7.97 25.38
N ALA A 271 10.63 -7.71 25.27
CA ALA A 271 11.66 -8.75 25.14
C ALA A 271 11.74 -9.71 26.35
N ILE A 272 11.31 -9.28 27.53
CA ILE A 272 11.23 -10.12 28.74
C ILE A 272 9.95 -10.97 28.73
N SER A 273 8.84 -10.43 28.20
CA SER A 273 7.54 -11.13 28.16
C SER A 273 7.46 -12.25 27.13
N GLU A 274 8.33 -12.23 26.12
CA GLU A 274 8.42 -13.25 25.05
C GLU A 274 9.33 -14.44 25.40
N LYS A 275 9.99 -14.41 26.55
CA LYS A 275 10.85 -15.49 27.09
C LYS A 275 10.14 -16.31 28.17
#